data_dd8a0a10b5884a9a71ce25be45478639
#
_entry.id   dd8a0a10b5884a9a71ce25be45478639
#
_cell.length_a   1.000
_cell.length_b   1.000
_cell.length_c   1.000
_cell.angle_alpha   90.00
_cell.angle_beta   90.00
_cell.angle_gamma   90.00
#
_symmetry.space_group_name_H-M   'P 1'
#
loop_
_entity.id
_entity.type
_entity.pdbx_description
1 polymer ?
#
loop_
_entity_poly.entity_id
_entity_poly.type
_entity_poly.pdbx_seq_one_letter_code
_entity_poly.pdbx_strand_id
1 'polypeptide(L)'
;QAVSRGLGDVYKRQYSNLPKSFIYEIAPVPVKRPELVIFNHDLADQMGLNFSSVDNGQLAKMFSGNLLPKGSKSLAQAYAGHQFGHFTMLGDGRAVLLGEHVSKSNQRLDVQFKGSGQTPFSRNGDGRAALGPMLREYLISEAMYSLNIPTTRSLAVVKTGENVIREKPLQGAILTRVASSHIRVGTFQFIRTRENLDELNTLVNYTIKRHYPEISKSKNNAYDLLSKLIDKQIELVVNWMRVGFIHGVMNTDNMAISGETIDYGPCAFMDNYNLGTCFSSIDHMGRYAYGNQPAITKWNLARFAECLLTLINPKKDDALKMATELIDKFDKI
;
A
#
# COMPACT_ATOMS: atom_id res chain seq x y z
N GLN A 1 -28.06 -14.56 -4.04
CA GLN A 1 -28.34 -13.74 -2.83
C GLN A 1 -27.20 -13.75 -1.81
N ALA A 2 -26.38 -14.84 -1.71
CA ALA A 2 -25.23 -14.90 -0.78
C ALA A 2 -24.07 -13.96 -1.19
N VAL A 3 -23.90 -13.67 -2.48
CA VAL A 3 -22.85 -12.80 -3.01
C VAL A 3 -23.02 -11.34 -2.61
N SER A 4 -24.25 -10.88 -2.32
CA SER A 4 -24.52 -9.50 -1.93
C SER A 4 -24.19 -9.20 -0.45
N ARG A 5 -24.20 -10.21 0.42
CA ARG A 5 -23.84 -10.04 1.84
C ARG A 5 -22.33 -10.14 2.12
N GLY A 6 -21.53 -10.60 1.17
CA GLY A 6 -20.08 -10.78 1.33
C GLY A 6 -19.25 -9.50 1.20
N LEU A 7 -19.44 -8.73 0.14
CA LEU A 7 -18.67 -7.49 -0.12
C LEU A 7 -19.57 -6.30 -0.54
N GLY A 8 -20.90 -6.51 -0.63
CA GLY A 8 -21.82 -5.60 -1.32
C GLY A 8 -22.47 -4.49 -0.50
N ASP A 9 -22.58 -4.63 0.81
CA ASP A 9 -23.48 -3.76 1.59
C ASP A 9 -22.84 -2.52 2.21
N VAL A 10 -21.49 -2.38 2.19
CA VAL A 10 -20.81 -1.25 2.83
C VAL A 10 -19.65 -0.70 2.00
N TYR A 11 -19.81 -0.62 0.69
CA TYR A 11 -18.83 0.00 -0.19
C TYR A 11 -18.91 1.52 -0.09
N LYS A 12 -17.90 2.14 0.52
CA LYS A 12 -17.64 3.57 0.34
C LYS A 12 -16.64 3.73 -0.81
N ARG A 13 -16.84 4.77 -1.61
CA ARG A 13 -16.02 5.03 -2.81
C ARG A 13 -15.41 6.41 -2.73
N GLN A 14 -14.85 6.73 -1.57
CA GLN A 14 -14.40 8.10 -1.33
C GLN A 14 -13.12 8.41 -2.10
N TYR A 15 -12.22 7.41 -2.29
CA TYR A 15 -11.02 7.61 -3.11
C TYR A 15 -11.39 7.88 -4.58
N SER A 16 -12.41 7.22 -5.12
CA SER A 16 -12.89 7.46 -6.49
C SER A 16 -13.54 8.83 -6.70
N ASN A 17 -13.81 9.58 -5.62
CA ASN A 17 -14.30 10.96 -5.68
C ASN A 17 -13.18 11.99 -5.70
N LEU A 18 -11.93 11.58 -5.59
CA LEU A 18 -10.78 12.45 -5.82
C LEU A 18 -10.70 12.87 -7.30
N PRO A 19 -9.99 13.95 -7.63
CA PRO A 19 -9.79 14.35 -9.01
C PRO A 19 -9.33 13.20 -9.91
N LYS A 20 -9.76 13.20 -11.16
CA LYS A 20 -9.45 12.11 -12.12
C LYS A 20 -7.97 11.87 -12.36
N SER A 21 -7.13 12.85 -12.04
CA SER A 21 -5.68 12.73 -12.07
C SER A 21 -5.12 11.65 -11.15
N PHE A 22 -5.83 11.29 -10.07
CA PHE A 22 -5.41 10.30 -9.08
C PHE A 22 -5.70 8.85 -9.47
N ILE A 23 -6.62 8.66 -10.42
CA ILE A 23 -7.24 7.36 -10.67
C ILE A 23 -7.39 7.08 -12.16
N TYR A 24 -7.41 5.80 -12.48
CA TYR A 24 -7.89 5.31 -13.76
C TYR A 24 -8.92 4.20 -13.51
N GLU A 25 -10.17 4.41 -13.94
CA GLU A 25 -11.22 3.39 -13.80
C GLU A 25 -10.91 2.20 -14.71
N ILE A 26 -10.74 1.02 -14.12
CA ILE A 26 -10.42 -0.20 -14.83
C ILE A 26 -10.90 -1.41 -14.05
N ALA A 27 -11.40 -2.42 -14.77
CA ALA A 27 -11.75 -3.71 -14.17
C ALA A 27 -10.52 -4.64 -14.13
N PRO A 28 -10.44 -5.56 -13.16
CA PRO A 28 -9.50 -6.66 -13.22
C PRO A 28 -9.63 -7.44 -14.51
N VAL A 29 -8.53 -7.90 -15.08
CA VAL A 29 -8.53 -8.74 -16.27
C VAL A 29 -8.93 -10.17 -15.86
N PRO A 30 -10.00 -10.74 -16.40
CA PRO A 30 -10.43 -12.09 -16.08
C PRO A 30 -9.32 -13.13 -16.27
N VAL A 31 -9.39 -14.20 -15.48
CA VAL A 31 -8.44 -15.32 -15.54
C VAL A 31 -9.13 -16.60 -15.98
N LYS A 32 -8.38 -17.53 -16.61
CA LYS A 32 -8.95 -18.69 -17.28
C LYS A 32 -9.54 -19.73 -16.32
N ARG A 33 -8.80 -20.07 -15.26
CA ARG A 33 -9.20 -21.14 -14.34
C ARG A 33 -8.78 -20.76 -12.91
N PRO A 34 -9.61 -19.92 -12.23
CA PRO A 34 -9.31 -19.54 -10.86
C PRO A 34 -9.42 -20.73 -9.91
N GLU A 35 -8.42 -20.90 -9.04
CA GLU A 35 -8.37 -21.91 -7.99
C GLU A 35 -7.94 -21.26 -6.69
N LEU A 36 -8.74 -21.40 -5.63
CA LEU A 36 -8.43 -20.87 -4.31
C LEU A 36 -7.25 -21.63 -3.70
N VAL A 37 -6.19 -20.90 -3.32
CA VAL A 37 -5.02 -21.48 -2.64
C VAL A 37 -5.16 -21.35 -1.13
N ILE A 38 -5.51 -20.15 -0.66
CA ILE A 38 -5.70 -19.86 0.76
C ILE A 38 -6.71 -18.73 0.92
N PHE A 39 -7.51 -18.83 1.96
CA PHE A 39 -8.47 -17.82 2.37
C PHE A 39 -8.34 -17.54 3.87
N ASN A 40 -8.29 -16.28 4.26
CA ASN A 40 -8.16 -15.84 5.64
C ASN A 40 -9.54 -15.66 6.27
N HIS A 41 -10.04 -16.72 6.88
CA HIS A 41 -11.35 -16.71 7.55
C HIS A 41 -11.38 -15.71 8.72
N ASP A 42 -10.32 -15.65 9.51
CA ASP A 42 -10.22 -14.75 10.67
C ASP A 42 -10.29 -13.28 10.26
N LEU A 43 -9.58 -12.90 9.18
CA LEU A 43 -9.66 -11.57 8.63
C LEU A 43 -11.06 -11.27 8.06
N ALA A 44 -11.66 -12.21 7.36
CA ALA A 44 -13.03 -12.07 6.85
C ALA A 44 -14.01 -11.80 7.99
N ASP A 45 -13.93 -12.54 9.08
CA ASP A 45 -14.78 -12.37 10.27
C ASP A 45 -14.55 -11.02 10.96
N GLN A 46 -13.29 -10.57 11.09
CA GLN A 46 -12.93 -9.24 11.61
C GLN A 46 -13.51 -8.11 10.74
N MET A 47 -13.49 -8.30 9.43
CA MET A 47 -14.12 -7.38 8.48
C MET A 47 -15.66 -7.42 8.54
N GLY A 48 -16.26 -8.46 9.15
CA GLY A 48 -17.70 -8.67 9.17
C GLY A 48 -18.27 -9.30 7.90
N LEU A 49 -17.40 -9.95 7.14
CA LEU A 49 -17.77 -10.67 5.93
C LEU A 49 -18.13 -12.12 6.30
N ASN A 50 -19.24 -12.62 5.76
CA ASN A 50 -19.66 -13.99 5.98
C ASN A 50 -19.61 -14.80 4.68
N PHE A 51 -18.66 -15.71 4.61
CA PHE A 51 -18.46 -16.62 3.48
C PHE A 51 -18.71 -18.09 3.83
N SER A 52 -19.30 -18.40 4.99
CA SER A 52 -19.51 -19.77 5.48
C SER A 52 -20.33 -20.66 4.53
N SER A 53 -21.22 -20.07 3.72
CA SER A 53 -22.04 -20.77 2.73
C SER A 53 -21.49 -20.69 1.29
N VAL A 54 -20.30 -20.15 1.10
CA VAL A 54 -19.69 -19.94 -0.22
C VAL A 54 -18.63 -21.01 -0.44
N ASP A 55 -18.76 -21.80 -1.50
CA ASP A 55 -17.78 -22.84 -1.83
C ASP A 55 -16.45 -22.23 -2.39
N ASN A 56 -15.39 -23.02 -2.36
CA ASN A 56 -14.07 -22.60 -2.81
C ASN A 56 -14.02 -22.17 -4.29
N GLY A 57 -14.86 -22.74 -5.14
CA GLY A 57 -14.93 -22.35 -6.54
C GLY A 57 -15.57 -20.97 -6.72
N GLN A 58 -16.56 -20.65 -5.92
CA GLN A 58 -17.17 -19.31 -5.88
C GLN A 58 -16.20 -18.28 -5.29
N LEU A 59 -15.53 -18.61 -4.17
CA LEU A 59 -14.48 -17.75 -3.59
C LEU A 59 -13.37 -17.49 -4.61
N ALA A 60 -12.91 -18.52 -5.32
CA ALA A 60 -11.90 -18.37 -6.36
C ALA A 60 -12.34 -17.40 -7.48
N LYS A 61 -13.58 -17.47 -7.95
CA LYS A 61 -14.14 -16.54 -8.94
C LYS A 61 -14.24 -15.11 -8.41
N MET A 62 -14.64 -14.93 -7.14
CA MET A 62 -14.73 -13.62 -6.51
C MET A 62 -13.36 -12.97 -6.34
N PHE A 63 -12.41 -13.69 -5.73
CA PHE A 63 -11.08 -13.17 -5.40
C PHE A 63 -10.06 -13.23 -6.55
N SER A 64 -10.47 -13.73 -7.70
CA SER A 64 -9.73 -13.55 -8.97
C SER A 64 -10.17 -12.33 -9.78
N GLY A 65 -11.30 -11.71 -9.42
CA GLY A 65 -11.90 -10.64 -10.20
C GLY A 65 -12.80 -11.12 -11.35
N ASN A 66 -13.00 -12.44 -11.51
CA ASN A 66 -13.94 -12.99 -12.50
C ASN A 66 -15.41 -12.74 -12.14
N LEU A 67 -15.67 -12.54 -10.86
CA LEU A 67 -16.98 -12.17 -10.32
C LEU A 67 -16.83 -10.99 -9.38
N LEU A 68 -17.18 -9.79 -9.83
CA LEU A 68 -17.12 -8.59 -9.00
C LEU A 68 -18.44 -8.33 -8.27
N PRO A 69 -18.40 -7.73 -7.07
CA PRO A 69 -19.59 -7.29 -6.37
C PRO A 69 -20.40 -6.31 -7.23
N LYS A 70 -21.73 -6.44 -7.18
CA LYS A 70 -22.63 -5.56 -7.93
C LYS A 70 -22.38 -4.09 -7.58
N GLY A 71 -22.16 -3.27 -8.62
CA GLY A 71 -21.94 -1.85 -8.46
C GLY A 71 -20.51 -1.49 -8.03
N SER A 72 -19.54 -2.41 -8.01
CA SER A 72 -18.13 -2.05 -7.80
C SER A 72 -17.65 -1.11 -8.90
N LYS A 73 -16.84 -0.11 -8.51
CA LYS A 73 -16.12 0.80 -9.42
C LYS A 73 -14.63 0.64 -9.15
N SER A 74 -14.08 -0.37 -9.77
CA SER A 74 -12.66 -0.67 -9.60
C SER A 74 -11.79 0.32 -10.34
N LEU A 75 -10.62 0.60 -9.77
CA LEU A 75 -9.69 1.61 -10.28
C LEU A 75 -8.23 1.23 -10.00
N ALA A 76 -7.32 1.77 -10.82
CA ALA A 76 -5.89 1.80 -10.57
C ALA A 76 -5.49 3.19 -10.06
N GLN A 77 -4.64 3.25 -9.04
CA GLN A 77 -4.20 4.49 -8.41
C GLN A 77 -2.91 4.99 -9.06
N ALA A 78 -2.83 6.32 -9.29
CA ALA A 78 -1.62 6.96 -9.75
C ALA A 78 -0.70 7.29 -8.56
N TYR A 79 0.58 7.02 -8.70
CA TYR A 79 1.63 7.45 -7.78
C TYR A 79 2.97 7.52 -8.51
N ALA A 80 3.96 8.12 -7.88
CA ALA A 80 5.35 8.11 -8.29
C ALA A 80 6.20 7.51 -7.17
N GLY A 81 7.50 7.49 -7.31
CA GLY A 81 8.37 7.07 -6.22
C GLY A 81 9.84 7.23 -6.56
N HIS A 82 10.65 7.34 -5.50
CA HIS A 82 12.10 7.23 -5.61
C HIS A 82 12.49 5.76 -5.45
N GLN A 83 12.65 5.09 -6.59
CA GLN A 83 13.10 3.69 -6.62
C GLN A 83 14.63 3.65 -6.59
N PHE A 84 15.21 3.08 -5.53
CA PHE A 84 16.67 3.12 -5.28
C PHE A 84 17.26 4.54 -5.37
N GLY A 85 16.48 5.56 -4.97
CA GLY A 85 16.88 6.97 -5.02
C GLY A 85 16.56 7.69 -6.34
N HIS A 86 16.12 7.00 -7.39
CA HIS A 86 15.76 7.58 -8.69
C HIS A 86 14.26 7.81 -8.79
N PHE A 87 13.86 9.05 -9.07
CA PHE A 87 12.46 9.40 -9.22
C PHE A 87 11.86 8.75 -10.48
N THR A 88 10.74 8.09 -10.32
CA THR A 88 10.05 7.34 -11.39
C THR A 88 8.54 7.53 -11.29
N MET A 89 7.89 7.79 -12.43
CA MET A 89 6.44 7.76 -12.54
C MET A 89 5.96 6.31 -12.55
N LEU A 90 5.04 6.02 -11.66
CA LEU A 90 4.56 4.66 -11.38
C LEU A 90 3.03 4.62 -11.43
N GLY A 91 2.44 3.89 -10.53
CA GLY A 91 1.02 3.66 -10.34
C GLY A 91 0.75 2.17 -10.14
N ASP A 92 -0.51 1.81 -9.94
CA ASP A 92 -0.94 0.43 -9.77
C ASP A 92 -0.80 -0.37 -11.08
N GLY A 93 0.43 -0.67 -11.49
CA GLY A 93 0.74 -1.35 -12.75
C GLY A 93 0.32 -2.83 -12.81
N ARG A 94 -0.06 -3.41 -11.69
CA ARG A 94 -0.57 -4.79 -11.57
C ARG A 94 -1.60 -4.94 -10.45
N ALA A 95 -2.16 -3.84 -10.00
CA ALA A 95 -3.12 -3.87 -8.90
C ALA A 95 -4.36 -3.05 -9.27
N VAL A 96 -5.50 -3.45 -8.73
CA VAL A 96 -6.79 -2.80 -8.93
C VAL A 96 -7.50 -2.69 -7.59
N LEU A 97 -7.76 -1.47 -7.15
CA LEU A 97 -8.57 -1.19 -5.96
C LEU A 97 -10.03 -1.44 -6.30
N LEU A 98 -10.71 -2.32 -5.58
CA LEU A 98 -12.12 -2.61 -5.77
C LEU A 98 -13.02 -1.56 -5.10
N GLY A 99 -12.55 -1.01 -4.01
CA GLY A 99 -13.25 -0.02 -3.19
C GLY A 99 -12.87 -0.11 -1.72
N GLU A 100 -13.68 0.52 -0.88
CA GLU A 100 -13.46 0.64 0.55
C GLU A 100 -14.57 -0.10 1.30
N HIS A 101 -14.19 -1.02 2.16
CA HIS A 101 -15.09 -1.77 3.05
C HIS A 101 -15.12 -1.11 4.43
N VAL A 102 -16.30 -1.11 5.09
CA VAL A 102 -16.40 -0.67 6.50
C VAL A 102 -16.66 -1.90 7.36
N SER A 103 -15.69 -2.21 8.24
CA SER A 103 -15.76 -3.35 9.13
C SER A 103 -16.80 -3.19 10.23
N LYS A 104 -17.07 -4.27 11.01
CA LYS A 104 -17.94 -4.24 12.21
C LYS A 104 -17.48 -3.21 13.24
N SER A 105 -16.17 -2.99 13.35
CA SER A 105 -15.57 -1.98 14.24
C SER A 105 -15.56 -0.56 13.65
N ASN A 106 -16.30 -0.34 12.56
CA ASN A 106 -16.36 0.93 11.83
C ASN A 106 -15.02 1.40 11.23
N GLN A 107 -14.07 0.49 11.07
CA GLN A 107 -12.82 0.76 10.35
C GLN A 107 -13.07 0.73 8.85
N ARG A 108 -12.56 1.72 8.14
CA ARG A 108 -12.62 1.79 6.68
C ARG A 108 -11.34 1.19 6.09
N LEU A 109 -11.48 0.13 5.32
CA LEU A 109 -10.41 -0.67 4.76
C LEU A 109 -10.50 -0.68 3.23
N ASP A 110 -9.40 -0.45 2.56
CA ASP A 110 -9.26 -0.67 1.12
C ASP A 110 -9.17 -2.17 0.83
N VAL A 111 -9.85 -2.62 -0.23
CA VAL A 111 -9.73 -3.97 -0.78
C VAL A 111 -9.15 -3.88 -2.18
N GLN A 112 -7.98 -4.45 -2.39
CA GLN A 112 -7.21 -4.36 -3.63
C GLN A 112 -6.80 -5.73 -4.13
N PHE A 113 -6.95 -5.99 -5.43
CA PHE A 113 -6.35 -7.16 -6.09
C PHE A 113 -4.96 -6.82 -6.61
N LYS A 114 -3.96 -7.65 -6.28
CA LYS A 114 -2.58 -7.55 -6.77
C LYS A 114 -2.26 -8.73 -7.67
N GLY A 115 -1.79 -8.47 -8.87
CA GLY A 115 -1.60 -9.47 -9.95
C GLY A 115 -2.81 -9.60 -10.87
N SER A 116 -3.75 -8.66 -10.84
CA SER A 116 -5.05 -8.71 -11.48
C SER A 116 -5.07 -8.32 -12.97
N GLY A 117 -3.91 -8.17 -13.59
CA GLY A 117 -3.76 -7.85 -15.01
C GLY A 117 -3.28 -6.44 -15.28
N GLN A 118 -3.17 -6.12 -16.56
CA GLN A 118 -2.65 -4.84 -17.02
C GLN A 118 -3.57 -3.66 -16.64
N THR A 119 -2.91 -2.54 -16.34
CA THR A 119 -3.52 -1.23 -16.17
C THR A 119 -2.73 -0.21 -17.01
N PRO A 120 -3.17 1.04 -17.16
CA PRO A 120 -2.39 2.08 -17.82
C PRO A 120 -1.03 2.34 -17.18
N PHE A 121 -0.83 1.91 -15.93
CA PHE A 121 0.42 2.05 -15.20
C PHE A 121 1.36 0.84 -15.32
N SER A 122 0.98 -0.19 -16.07
CA SER A 122 1.80 -1.42 -16.22
C SER A 122 3.08 -1.22 -17.02
N ARG A 123 3.21 -0.07 -17.69
CA ARG A 123 4.32 0.19 -18.60
C ARG A 123 4.37 -0.95 -19.65
N ASN A 124 5.47 -1.70 -19.74
CA ASN A 124 5.58 -2.86 -20.63
C ASN A 124 5.32 -4.20 -19.92
N GLY A 125 4.81 -4.17 -18.68
CA GLY A 125 4.53 -5.36 -17.88
C GLY A 125 3.19 -6.02 -18.23
N ASP A 126 3.06 -7.31 -17.90
CA ASP A 126 1.84 -8.11 -18.09
C ASP A 126 0.76 -7.83 -17.00
N GLY A 127 1.07 -7.05 -15.99
CA GLY A 127 0.18 -6.77 -14.87
C GLY A 127 -0.13 -8.02 -14.01
N ARG A 128 0.55 -9.13 -14.22
CA ARG A 128 0.35 -10.39 -13.51
C ARG A 128 1.41 -10.58 -12.41
N ALA A 129 1.14 -11.51 -11.52
CA ALA A 129 2.04 -11.90 -10.44
C ALA A 129 2.20 -13.42 -10.38
N ALA A 130 3.38 -13.90 -9.98
CA ALA A 130 3.62 -15.30 -9.74
C ALA A 130 3.13 -15.73 -8.34
N LEU A 131 2.78 -17.01 -8.16
CA LEU A 131 2.24 -17.56 -6.92
C LEU A 131 3.19 -17.38 -5.72
N GLY A 132 4.48 -17.66 -5.89
CA GLY A 132 5.45 -17.57 -4.80
C GLY A 132 5.49 -16.19 -4.12
N PRO A 133 5.66 -15.08 -4.86
CA PRO A 133 5.57 -13.74 -4.31
C PRO A 133 4.23 -13.41 -3.62
N MET A 134 3.10 -13.90 -4.13
CA MET A 134 1.79 -13.66 -3.52
C MET A 134 1.63 -14.43 -2.19
N LEU A 135 2.13 -15.65 -2.13
CA LEU A 135 2.19 -16.43 -0.88
C LEU A 135 3.15 -15.82 0.14
N ARG A 136 4.30 -15.31 -0.30
CA ARG A 136 5.22 -14.59 0.61
C ARG A 136 4.54 -13.39 1.23
N GLU A 137 3.89 -12.55 0.43
CA GLU A 137 3.17 -11.39 0.94
C GLU A 137 2.07 -11.80 1.91
N TYR A 138 1.31 -12.86 1.61
CA TYR A 138 0.30 -13.39 2.52
C TYR A 138 0.91 -13.82 3.85
N LEU A 139 1.93 -14.67 3.83
CA LEU A 139 2.54 -15.23 5.04
C LEU A 139 3.18 -14.15 5.92
N ILE A 140 3.96 -13.24 5.29
CA ILE A 140 4.68 -12.21 6.05
C ILE A 140 3.73 -11.13 6.58
N SER A 141 2.72 -10.71 5.81
CA SER A 141 1.75 -9.73 6.31
C SER A 141 0.97 -10.25 7.52
N GLU A 142 0.56 -11.51 7.51
CA GLU A 142 -0.15 -12.12 8.64
C GLU A 142 0.80 -12.41 9.83
N ALA A 143 2.07 -12.74 9.59
CA ALA A 143 3.08 -12.84 10.64
C ALA A 143 3.31 -11.47 11.31
N MET A 144 3.46 -10.38 10.54
CA MET A 144 3.60 -9.02 11.06
C MET A 144 2.39 -8.61 11.90
N TYR A 145 1.19 -8.91 11.43
CA TYR A 145 -0.03 -8.68 12.21
C TYR A 145 -0.02 -9.42 13.55
N SER A 146 0.37 -10.70 13.54
CA SER A 146 0.47 -11.53 14.76
C SER A 146 1.55 -11.03 15.73
N LEU A 147 2.57 -10.34 15.24
CA LEU A 147 3.60 -9.67 16.03
C LEU A 147 3.17 -8.26 16.52
N ASN A 148 1.92 -7.86 16.28
CA ASN A 148 1.39 -6.51 16.55
C ASN A 148 2.18 -5.39 15.85
N ILE A 149 2.68 -5.64 14.64
CA ILE A 149 3.35 -4.65 13.80
C ILE A 149 2.35 -4.13 12.77
N PRO A 150 2.16 -2.81 12.65
CA PRO A 150 1.24 -2.24 11.67
C PRO A 150 1.57 -2.72 10.25
N THR A 151 0.57 -3.29 9.59
CA THR A 151 0.75 -3.95 8.29
C THR A 151 -0.54 -3.99 7.48
N THR A 152 -0.42 -3.99 6.16
CA THR A 152 -1.49 -4.47 5.29
C THR A 152 -1.78 -5.93 5.57
N ARG A 153 -3.01 -6.38 5.32
CA ARG A 153 -3.45 -7.76 5.56
C ARG A 153 -3.72 -8.47 4.23
N SER A 154 -3.75 -9.77 4.27
CA SER A 154 -4.00 -10.63 3.11
C SER A 154 -5.25 -11.48 3.32
N LEU A 155 -6.27 -11.29 2.45
CA LEU A 155 -7.56 -11.98 2.59
C LEU A 155 -7.59 -13.30 1.81
N ALA A 156 -7.07 -13.32 0.58
CA ALA A 156 -7.06 -14.51 -0.26
C ALA A 156 -5.89 -14.53 -1.23
N VAL A 157 -5.45 -15.74 -1.60
CA VAL A 157 -4.58 -15.99 -2.76
C VAL A 157 -5.28 -16.97 -3.68
N VAL A 158 -5.39 -16.61 -4.96
CA VAL A 158 -6.05 -17.40 -5.99
C VAL A 158 -5.08 -17.61 -7.15
N LYS A 159 -4.89 -18.88 -7.61
CA LYS A 159 -4.20 -19.17 -8.87
C LYS A 159 -5.05 -18.71 -10.05
N THR A 160 -4.41 -18.31 -11.14
CA THR A 160 -5.10 -17.84 -12.34
C THR A 160 -5.41 -18.94 -13.34
N GLY A 161 -4.73 -20.10 -13.23
CA GLY A 161 -4.74 -21.15 -14.27
C GLY A 161 -3.92 -20.79 -15.51
N GLU A 162 -3.11 -19.73 -15.42
CA GLU A 162 -2.23 -19.22 -16.47
C GLU A 162 -0.80 -19.09 -15.94
N ASN A 163 0.18 -19.25 -16.83
CA ASN A 163 1.56 -18.98 -16.48
C ASN A 163 1.91 -17.51 -16.69
N VAL A 164 2.74 -16.98 -15.82
CA VAL A 164 3.42 -15.70 -15.99
C VAL A 164 4.87 -15.95 -16.40
N ILE A 165 5.33 -15.27 -17.43
CA ILE A 165 6.69 -15.44 -17.94
C ILE A 165 7.59 -14.47 -17.17
N ARG A 166 8.63 -15.04 -16.54
CA ARG A 166 9.74 -14.32 -15.92
C ARG A 166 11.03 -14.90 -16.50
N GLU A 167 12.04 -15.24 -15.73
CA GLU A 167 13.19 -16.02 -16.20
C GLU A 167 12.74 -17.41 -16.70
N LYS A 168 11.68 -17.94 -16.14
CA LYS A 168 11.00 -19.17 -16.53
C LYS A 168 9.48 -19.01 -16.39
N PRO A 169 8.67 -19.87 -17.02
CA PRO A 169 7.24 -19.92 -16.77
C PRO A 169 6.95 -20.24 -15.30
N LEU A 170 6.17 -19.39 -14.63
CA LEU A 170 5.74 -19.54 -13.24
C LEU A 170 4.22 -19.53 -13.18
N GLN A 171 3.64 -20.25 -12.23
CA GLN A 171 2.21 -20.25 -11.99
C GLN A 171 1.73 -18.86 -11.58
N GLY A 172 0.75 -18.31 -12.30
CA GLY A 172 0.16 -17.01 -12.03
C GLY A 172 -0.79 -17.06 -10.82
N ALA A 173 -0.84 -15.96 -10.06
CA ALA A 173 -1.75 -15.81 -8.93
C ALA A 173 -2.16 -14.35 -8.71
N ILE A 174 -3.26 -14.18 -7.97
CA ILE A 174 -3.78 -12.90 -7.52
C ILE A 174 -3.87 -12.95 -5.99
N LEU A 175 -3.38 -11.89 -5.34
CA LEU A 175 -3.55 -11.64 -3.91
C LEU A 175 -4.64 -10.61 -3.69
N THR A 176 -5.56 -10.87 -2.77
CA THR A 176 -6.47 -9.87 -2.22
C THR A 176 -5.82 -9.23 -1.01
N ARG A 177 -5.38 -7.98 -1.17
CA ARG A 177 -4.80 -7.16 -0.11
C ARG A 177 -5.86 -6.30 0.54
N VAL A 178 -5.78 -6.18 1.86
CA VAL A 178 -6.61 -5.30 2.69
C VAL A 178 -5.70 -4.33 3.43
N ALA A 179 -6.01 -3.04 3.41
CA ALA A 179 -5.21 -1.99 4.04
C ALA A 179 -6.10 -0.89 4.62
N SER A 180 -5.59 -0.13 5.60
CA SER A 180 -6.26 1.10 6.04
C SER A 180 -6.40 2.10 4.89
N SER A 181 -5.41 2.19 4.02
CA SER A 181 -5.49 2.72 2.65
C SER A 181 -4.23 2.36 1.85
N HIS A 182 -4.27 2.58 0.53
CA HIS A 182 -3.11 2.46 -0.34
C HIS A 182 -2.48 3.82 -0.69
N ILE A 183 -2.80 4.88 0.07
CA ILE A 183 -2.15 6.19 -0.06
C ILE A 183 -0.70 6.07 0.43
N ARG A 184 0.24 6.53 -0.38
CA ARG A 184 1.69 6.41 -0.16
C ARG A 184 2.35 7.79 -0.20
N VAL A 185 3.56 7.90 0.27
CA VAL A 185 4.39 9.09 -0.02
C VAL A 185 4.45 9.33 -1.53
N GLY A 186 4.57 8.26 -2.32
CA GLY A 186 4.54 8.32 -3.78
C GLY A 186 3.27 8.92 -4.39
N THR A 187 2.12 8.84 -3.73
CA THR A 187 0.88 9.50 -4.18
C THR A 187 1.04 11.03 -4.13
N PHE A 188 1.62 11.56 -3.05
CA PHE A 188 1.91 13.00 -2.91
C PHE A 188 2.97 13.45 -3.90
N GLN A 189 4.01 12.64 -4.13
CA GLN A 189 5.04 12.93 -5.11
C GLN A 189 4.47 13.04 -6.52
N PHE A 190 3.56 12.15 -6.90
CA PHE A 190 2.88 12.21 -8.19
C PHE A 190 2.09 13.50 -8.36
N ILE A 191 1.27 13.86 -7.37
CA ILE A 191 0.47 15.09 -7.44
C ILE A 191 1.36 16.33 -7.44
N ARG A 192 2.46 16.32 -6.71
CA ARG A 192 3.42 17.45 -6.71
C ARG A 192 4.03 17.71 -8.10
N THR A 193 4.24 16.67 -8.92
CA THR A 193 4.74 16.86 -10.31
C THR A 193 3.75 17.55 -11.23
N ARG A 194 2.48 17.62 -10.85
CA ARG A 194 1.43 18.28 -11.63
C ARG A 194 1.32 19.79 -11.34
N GLU A 195 2.05 20.26 -10.34
CA GLU A 195 2.06 21.68 -9.91
C GLU A 195 0.67 22.25 -9.61
N ASN A 196 -0.29 21.39 -9.26
CA ASN A 196 -1.66 21.76 -8.92
C ASN A 196 -1.83 21.77 -7.39
N LEU A 197 -1.83 22.96 -6.80
CA LEU A 197 -1.95 23.13 -5.35
C LEU A 197 -3.33 22.72 -4.82
N ASP A 198 -4.40 22.88 -5.60
CA ASP A 198 -5.75 22.50 -5.19
C ASP A 198 -5.88 20.97 -5.09
N GLU A 199 -5.30 20.24 -6.06
CA GLU A 199 -5.24 18.78 -6.00
C GLU A 199 -4.40 18.32 -4.80
N LEU A 200 -3.25 18.95 -4.56
CA LEU A 200 -2.40 18.61 -3.41
C LEU A 200 -3.13 18.87 -2.07
N ASN A 201 -3.79 20.02 -1.94
CA ASN A 201 -4.58 20.35 -0.74
C ASN A 201 -5.76 19.38 -0.56
N THR A 202 -6.42 18.99 -1.66
CA THR A 202 -7.48 17.98 -1.64
C THR A 202 -6.96 16.64 -1.11
N LEU A 203 -5.77 16.19 -1.54
CA LEU A 203 -5.14 14.97 -1.05
C LEU A 203 -4.78 15.06 0.43
N VAL A 204 -4.19 16.18 0.88
CA VAL A 204 -3.88 16.42 2.30
C VAL A 204 -5.14 16.30 3.14
N ASN A 205 -6.21 17.03 2.77
CA ASN A 205 -7.47 17.02 3.52
C ASN A 205 -8.15 15.63 3.52
N TYR A 206 -8.13 14.93 2.39
CA TYR A 206 -8.62 13.56 2.32
C TYR A 206 -7.85 12.62 3.24
N THR A 207 -6.52 12.72 3.22
CA THR A 207 -5.61 11.89 4.03
C THR A 207 -5.83 12.14 5.53
N ILE A 208 -5.92 13.40 5.94
CA ILE A 208 -6.21 13.79 7.33
C ILE A 208 -7.55 13.24 7.78
N LYS A 209 -8.60 13.46 7.01
CA LYS A 209 -9.93 12.94 7.33
C LYS A 209 -9.97 11.42 7.47
N ARG A 210 -9.10 10.72 6.73
CA ARG A 210 -9.04 9.26 6.73
C ARG A 210 -8.21 8.68 7.86
N HIS A 211 -7.03 9.23 8.12
CA HIS A 211 -6.01 8.62 8.99
C HIS A 211 -5.71 9.42 10.25
N TYR A 212 -5.96 10.73 10.22
CA TYR A 212 -5.56 11.68 11.27
C TYR A 212 -6.68 12.68 11.60
N PRO A 213 -7.93 12.21 11.84
CA PRO A 213 -9.08 13.11 12.02
C PRO A 213 -8.90 14.09 13.18
N GLU A 214 -8.04 13.78 14.15
CA GLU A 214 -7.73 14.62 15.30
C GLU A 214 -7.06 15.95 14.93
N ILE A 215 -6.32 15.99 13.80
CA ILE A 215 -5.69 17.23 13.34
C ILE A 215 -6.53 17.99 12.29
N SER A 216 -7.76 17.58 12.02
CA SER A 216 -8.61 18.17 10.98
C SER A 216 -8.97 19.63 11.22
N LYS A 217 -8.82 20.12 12.45
CA LYS A 217 -9.04 21.52 12.87
C LYS A 217 -7.75 22.31 13.12
N SER A 218 -6.62 21.76 12.72
CA SER A 218 -5.32 22.42 12.86
C SER A 218 -5.27 23.72 12.04
N LYS A 219 -4.46 24.67 12.52
CA LYS A 219 -4.14 25.88 11.76
C LYS A 219 -3.16 25.62 10.61
N ASN A 220 -2.41 24.53 10.67
CA ASN A 220 -1.45 24.12 9.65
C ASN A 220 -1.52 22.59 9.41
N ASN A 221 -2.54 22.20 8.68
CA ASN A 221 -2.83 20.77 8.38
C ASN A 221 -1.65 20.04 7.75
N ALA A 222 -0.90 20.69 6.85
CA ALA A 222 0.22 20.05 6.15
C ALA A 222 1.41 19.80 7.10
N TYR A 223 1.70 20.75 7.99
CA TYR A 223 2.74 20.62 8.99
C TYR A 223 2.43 19.51 9.99
N ASP A 224 1.19 19.47 10.49
CA ASP A 224 0.79 18.46 11.45
C ASP A 224 0.68 17.07 10.82
N LEU A 225 0.27 16.97 9.54
CA LEU A 225 0.30 15.71 8.80
C LEU A 225 1.73 15.17 8.69
N LEU A 226 2.70 16.02 8.37
CA LEU A 226 4.12 15.63 8.34
C LEU A 226 4.58 15.13 9.72
N SER A 227 4.27 15.87 10.79
CA SER A 227 4.62 15.48 12.15
C SER A 227 4.03 14.12 12.54
N LYS A 228 2.74 13.91 12.28
CA LYS A 228 2.06 12.63 12.57
C LYS A 228 2.63 11.46 11.79
N LEU A 229 2.97 11.68 10.50
CA LEU A 229 3.58 10.61 9.71
C LEU A 229 4.99 10.27 10.21
N ILE A 230 5.77 11.26 10.62
CA ILE A 230 7.10 11.02 11.24
C ILE A 230 6.95 10.09 12.43
N ASP A 231 6.05 10.41 13.38
CA ASP A 231 5.82 9.59 14.58
C ASP A 231 5.43 8.14 14.21
N LYS A 232 4.50 7.98 13.26
CA LYS A 232 4.04 6.66 12.79
C LYS A 232 5.15 5.84 12.12
N GLN A 233 5.98 6.46 11.32
CA GLN A 233 7.05 5.77 10.61
C GLN A 233 8.22 5.41 11.54
N ILE A 234 8.49 6.22 12.56
CA ILE A 234 9.44 5.87 13.63
C ILE A 234 8.95 4.62 14.36
N GLU A 235 7.69 4.63 14.83
CA GLU A 235 7.09 3.47 15.51
C GLU A 235 7.19 2.22 14.66
N LEU A 236 6.86 2.31 13.36
CA LEU A 236 6.92 1.20 12.44
C LEU A 236 8.33 0.63 12.29
N VAL A 237 9.33 1.48 12.04
CA VAL A 237 10.71 1.03 11.81
C VAL A 237 11.33 0.49 13.07
N VAL A 238 11.06 1.08 14.25
CA VAL A 238 11.49 0.53 15.55
C VAL A 238 10.93 -0.89 15.74
N ASN A 239 9.68 -1.12 15.39
CA ASN A 239 9.09 -2.45 15.44
C ASN A 239 9.74 -3.44 14.46
N TRP A 240 10.10 -3.02 13.24
CA TRP A 240 10.86 -3.86 12.31
C TRP A 240 12.24 -4.23 12.86
N MET A 241 12.97 -3.22 13.41
CA MET A 241 14.27 -3.44 14.01
C MET A 241 14.20 -4.40 15.19
N ARG A 242 13.17 -4.28 16.02
CA ARG A 242 12.96 -5.15 17.20
C ARG A 242 12.86 -6.63 16.84
N VAL A 243 12.27 -6.97 15.70
CA VAL A 243 12.03 -8.36 15.28
C VAL A 243 13.02 -8.87 14.22
N GLY A 244 14.01 -8.04 13.85
CA GLY A 244 14.97 -8.40 12.80
C GLY A 244 14.36 -8.44 11.40
N PHE A 245 13.25 -7.72 11.15
CA PHE A 245 12.63 -7.65 9.85
C PHE A 245 13.36 -6.70 8.92
N ILE A 246 13.58 -7.13 7.69
CA ILE A 246 14.18 -6.36 6.61
C ILE A 246 13.18 -6.26 5.47
N HIS A 247 12.72 -5.05 5.16
CA HIS A 247 11.76 -4.81 4.09
C HIS A 247 12.38 -5.06 2.69
N GLY A 248 13.63 -4.67 2.50
CA GLY A 248 14.41 -4.90 1.31
C GLY A 248 14.14 -3.98 0.12
N VAL A 249 13.03 -3.22 0.09
CA VAL A 249 12.73 -2.21 -0.94
C VAL A 249 11.98 -1.04 -0.33
N MET A 250 12.69 -0.17 0.37
CA MET A 250 12.11 0.99 1.06
C MET A 250 12.08 2.23 0.15
N ASN A 251 11.49 2.07 -1.02
CA ASN A 251 11.18 3.19 -1.91
C ASN A 251 10.08 4.07 -1.30
N THR A 252 9.96 5.31 -1.76
CA THR A 252 8.88 6.22 -1.31
C THR A 252 7.48 5.73 -1.73
N ASP A 253 7.38 4.93 -2.78
CA ASP A 253 6.15 4.24 -3.19
C ASP A 253 5.81 3.02 -2.31
N ASN A 254 6.72 2.59 -1.45
CA ASN A 254 6.51 1.54 -0.45
C ASN A 254 6.41 2.09 0.99
N MET A 255 6.12 3.38 1.14
CA MET A 255 5.85 4.02 2.42
C MET A 255 4.38 4.46 2.49
N ALA A 256 3.56 3.70 3.21
CA ALA A 256 2.15 4.02 3.39
C ALA A 256 1.94 5.18 4.38
N ILE A 257 1.01 6.07 4.05
CA ILE A 257 0.65 7.20 4.93
C ILE A 257 -0.08 6.73 6.18
N SER A 258 -0.70 5.57 6.15
CA SER A 258 -1.32 4.93 7.32
C SER A 258 -0.31 4.50 8.40
N GLY A 259 0.98 4.39 8.06
CA GLY A 259 2.00 3.82 8.93
C GLY A 259 2.03 2.28 8.91
N GLU A 260 1.37 1.65 7.94
CA GLU A 260 1.39 0.20 7.74
C GLU A 260 2.56 -0.24 6.85
N THR A 261 3.14 -1.40 7.14
CA THR A 261 4.05 -2.09 6.22
C THR A 261 3.29 -2.51 4.98
N ILE A 262 3.83 -2.24 3.78
CA ILE A 262 3.18 -2.54 2.50
C ILE A 262 4.20 -3.08 1.49
N ASP A 263 3.73 -3.88 0.51
CA ASP A 263 4.52 -4.37 -0.61
C ASP A 263 5.72 -5.28 -0.22
N TYR A 264 5.38 -6.43 0.33
CA TYR A 264 6.33 -7.48 0.73
C TYR A 264 7.00 -8.14 -0.49
N GLY A 265 8.06 -7.52 -0.97
CA GLY A 265 8.90 -8.00 -2.07
C GLY A 265 10.00 -8.95 -1.58
N PRO A 266 11.29 -8.55 -1.61
CA PRO A 266 12.42 -9.38 -1.15
C PRO A 266 12.60 -9.34 0.38
N CYS A 267 11.53 -9.14 1.13
CA CYS A 267 11.55 -9.05 2.59
C CYS A 267 11.84 -10.40 3.25
N ALA A 268 12.49 -10.36 4.40
CA ALA A 268 12.65 -11.50 5.29
C ALA A 268 12.99 -11.05 6.73
N PHE A 269 12.91 -11.99 7.68
CA PHE A 269 13.51 -11.84 9.01
C PHE A 269 14.94 -12.38 8.94
N MET A 270 15.91 -11.71 9.60
CA MET A 270 17.27 -12.21 9.63
C MET A 270 17.43 -13.32 10.66
N ASP A 271 18.26 -14.32 10.33
CA ASP A 271 18.57 -15.44 11.24
C ASP A 271 19.64 -15.03 12.27
N ASN A 272 20.70 -14.36 11.81
CA ASN A 272 21.78 -13.88 12.64
C ASN A 272 21.86 -12.36 12.59
N TYR A 273 22.08 -11.73 13.74
CA TYR A 273 22.18 -10.28 13.81
C TYR A 273 23.38 -9.76 12.99
N ASN A 274 23.07 -8.98 11.96
CA ASN A 274 24.07 -8.29 11.14
C ASN A 274 23.47 -7.03 10.51
N LEU A 275 24.04 -5.88 10.81
CA LEU A 275 23.59 -4.58 10.29
C LEU A 275 23.64 -4.51 8.75
N GLY A 276 24.54 -5.23 8.11
CA GLY A 276 24.70 -5.26 6.65
C GLY A 276 23.76 -6.24 5.93
N THR A 277 22.92 -7.00 6.64
CA THR A 277 22.02 -7.99 6.00
C THR A 277 21.04 -7.30 5.05
N CYS A 278 21.07 -7.76 3.80
CA CYS A 278 20.23 -7.26 2.70
C CYS A 278 19.67 -8.44 1.90
N PHE A 279 18.37 -8.47 1.66
CA PHE A 279 17.70 -9.55 0.91
C PHE A 279 17.31 -9.18 -0.53
N SER A 280 17.45 -7.92 -0.91
CA SER A 280 17.21 -7.48 -2.28
C SER A 280 18.40 -7.85 -3.19
N SER A 281 18.20 -8.75 -4.13
CA SER A 281 19.26 -9.20 -5.05
C SER A 281 19.77 -8.09 -5.99
N ILE A 282 19.00 -7.02 -6.16
CA ILE A 282 19.37 -5.86 -7.00
C ILE A 282 19.95 -4.71 -6.20
N ASP A 283 19.97 -4.81 -4.89
CA ASP A 283 20.53 -3.79 -3.98
C ASP A 283 22.01 -4.08 -3.69
N HIS A 284 22.85 -3.90 -4.69
CA HIS A 284 24.27 -4.19 -4.58
C HIS A 284 25.03 -3.29 -3.59
N MET A 285 24.46 -2.13 -3.26
CA MET A 285 25.07 -1.18 -2.34
C MET A 285 24.52 -1.28 -0.91
N GLY A 286 23.58 -2.19 -0.66
CA GLY A 286 22.96 -2.35 0.65
C GLY A 286 22.15 -1.13 1.11
N ARG A 287 21.59 -0.37 0.16
CA ARG A 287 20.78 0.82 0.48
C ARG A 287 19.69 0.48 1.49
N TYR A 288 19.06 -0.68 1.36
CA TYR A 288 17.96 -1.17 2.18
C TYR A 288 18.40 -2.29 3.14
N ALA A 289 19.69 -2.34 3.49
CA ALA A 289 20.17 -3.24 4.52
C ALA A 289 19.52 -2.94 5.88
N TYR A 290 19.48 -3.93 6.77
CA TYR A 290 18.86 -3.83 8.09
C TYR A 290 19.25 -2.56 8.84
N GLY A 291 20.54 -2.29 8.99
CA GLY A 291 21.04 -1.12 9.71
C GLY A 291 20.72 0.22 9.05
N ASN A 292 20.39 0.22 7.76
CA ASN A 292 20.10 1.43 7.00
C ASN A 292 18.59 1.80 7.03
N GLN A 293 17.74 0.94 7.52
CA GLN A 293 16.28 1.17 7.50
C GLN A 293 15.85 2.48 8.20
N PRO A 294 16.38 2.86 9.38
CA PRO A 294 16.06 4.16 9.98
C PRO A 294 16.47 5.36 9.10
N ALA A 295 17.71 5.35 8.58
CA ALA A 295 18.21 6.44 7.74
C ALA A 295 17.42 6.61 6.44
N ILE A 296 17.03 5.49 5.80
CA ILE A 296 16.20 5.52 4.60
C ILE A 296 14.78 5.98 4.92
N THR A 297 14.23 5.61 6.06
CA THR A 297 12.93 6.15 6.52
C THR A 297 12.97 7.66 6.68
N LYS A 298 14.00 8.19 7.36
CA LYS A 298 14.22 9.65 7.48
C LYS A 298 14.32 10.31 6.10
N TRP A 299 15.08 9.71 5.18
CA TRP A 299 15.22 10.21 3.82
C TRP A 299 13.87 10.24 3.07
N ASN A 300 13.07 9.19 3.16
CA ASN A 300 11.74 9.12 2.55
C ASN A 300 10.78 10.18 3.13
N LEU A 301 10.86 10.43 4.44
CA LEU A 301 10.08 11.48 5.11
C LEU A 301 10.51 12.87 4.64
N ALA A 302 11.80 13.10 4.37
CA ALA A 302 12.25 14.34 3.72
C ALA A 302 11.66 14.50 2.31
N ARG A 303 11.57 13.42 1.51
CA ARG A 303 10.87 13.45 0.20
C ARG A 303 9.39 13.74 0.33
N PHE A 304 8.76 13.28 1.41
CA PHE A 304 7.37 13.65 1.70
C PHE A 304 7.23 15.12 2.11
N ALA A 305 8.10 15.62 2.98
CA ALA A 305 8.13 17.00 3.41
C ALA A 305 8.24 17.97 2.22
N GLU A 306 9.08 17.66 1.24
CA GLU A 306 9.22 18.44 0.01
C GLU A 306 7.90 18.58 -0.78
N CYS A 307 7.05 17.56 -0.73
CA CYS A 307 5.73 17.64 -1.37
C CYS A 307 4.81 18.66 -0.69
N LEU A 308 5.02 18.93 0.60
CA LEU A 308 4.14 19.73 1.44
C LEU A 308 4.61 21.18 1.65
N LEU A 309 5.83 21.54 1.26
CA LEU A 309 6.43 22.85 1.58
C LEU A 309 5.52 24.03 1.28
N THR A 310 4.90 24.06 0.09
CA THR A 310 4.00 25.16 -0.33
C THR A 310 2.72 25.28 0.49
N LEU A 311 2.30 24.19 1.15
CA LEU A 311 1.15 24.16 2.04
C LEU A 311 1.54 24.43 3.51
N ILE A 312 2.79 24.14 3.89
CA ILE A 312 3.33 24.42 5.23
C ILE A 312 3.51 25.92 5.44
N ASN A 313 4.13 26.61 4.48
CA ASN A 313 4.29 28.08 4.53
C ASN A 313 4.43 28.65 3.11
N PRO A 314 3.80 29.79 2.79
CA PRO A 314 3.94 30.44 1.50
C PRO A 314 5.36 30.96 1.25
N LYS A 315 6.13 31.27 2.31
CA LYS A 315 7.54 31.65 2.21
C LYS A 315 8.39 30.39 2.22
N LYS A 316 9.10 30.13 1.12
CA LYS A 316 9.89 28.91 0.90
C LYS A 316 10.91 28.64 2.02
N ASP A 317 11.64 29.67 2.46
CA ASP A 317 12.69 29.51 3.46
C ASP A 317 12.10 29.16 4.83
N ASP A 318 10.97 29.77 5.21
CA ASP A 318 10.26 29.46 6.44
C ASP A 318 9.69 28.03 6.38
N ALA A 319 9.10 27.62 5.24
CA ALA A 319 8.61 26.26 5.04
C ALA A 319 9.71 25.23 5.17
N LEU A 320 10.87 25.49 4.55
CA LEU A 320 12.03 24.60 4.60
C LEU A 320 12.55 24.48 6.04
N LYS A 321 12.68 25.59 6.75
CA LYS A 321 13.10 25.60 8.17
C LYS A 321 12.14 24.77 9.03
N MET A 322 10.84 25.03 8.93
CA MET A 322 9.82 24.29 9.69
C MET A 322 9.84 22.78 9.42
N ALA A 323 9.95 22.40 8.14
CA ALA A 323 10.01 20.99 7.74
C ALA A 323 11.31 20.31 8.22
N THR A 324 12.46 21.00 8.13
CA THR A 324 13.75 20.48 8.60
C THR A 324 13.72 20.25 10.11
N GLU A 325 13.18 21.19 10.88
CA GLU A 325 13.04 21.05 12.34
C GLU A 325 12.20 19.81 12.73
N LEU A 326 11.18 19.45 11.94
CA LEU A 326 10.42 18.21 12.17
C LEU A 326 11.25 16.96 11.81
N ILE A 327 11.92 16.97 10.66
CA ILE A 327 12.73 15.83 10.22
C ILE A 327 13.90 15.56 11.19
N ASP A 328 14.51 16.59 11.75
CA ASP A 328 15.62 16.45 12.70
C ASP A 328 15.19 15.91 14.08
N LYS A 329 13.89 15.93 14.39
CA LYS A 329 13.37 15.20 15.56
C LYS A 329 13.51 13.70 15.44
N PHE A 330 13.54 13.16 14.20
CA PHE A 330 13.71 11.74 13.94
C PHE A 330 14.94 11.14 14.64
N ASP A 331 16.05 11.87 14.72
CA ASP A 331 17.30 11.37 15.32
C ASP A 331 17.29 11.41 16.86
N LYS A 332 16.25 12.00 17.46
CA LYS A 332 16.18 12.21 18.92
C LYS A 332 15.24 11.23 19.63
N ILE A 333 14.51 10.43 18.86
CA ILE A 333 13.55 9.44 19.31
C ILE A 333 14.13 8.04 19.12
#